data_8fea64e974b2517e8aa6aca44e928a86
#
_entry.id   8fea64e974b2517e8aa6aca44e928a86
#
_cell.length_a   1.000
_cell.length_b   1.000
_cell.length_c   1.000
_cell.angle_alpha   90.00
_cell.angle_beta   90.00
_cell.angle_gamma   90.00
#
_symmetry.space_group_name_H-M   'P 1'
#
loop_
_entity.id
_entity.type
_entity.pdbx_description
1 polymer ?
#
loop_
_entity_poly.entity_id
_entity_poly.type
_entity_poly.pdbx_seq_one_letter_code
_entity_poly.pdbx_strand_id
1 'polypeptide(L)'
;MPDDNTRNGKSQELLGEPALFGFKLNDLVTAGAMPSLITLLVYALAGSGVGLLALRTGLPGAPLAGALIGAAVVSMSGRMDLAEWPPGTRTALQIGIGTVIGTGLTRTSLEQLQDLWRPAVLITLTLVMTGLVVGLWASRLLGVDPLITLLGAAPGGISGMSLVGEDYGVGAAVAALHAVRLITVLLVLPLVVKLLTPLGLTNS
;
A
#
# COMPACT_ATOMS: atom_id res chain seq x y z
N MET A 1 21.59 -55.89 -1.78
CA MET A 1 21.03 -55.22 -0.60
C MET A 1 21.43 -53.76 -0.70
N PRO A 2 20.59 -52.85 -1.12
CA PRO A 2 20.86 -51.39 -1.12
C PRO A 2 20.40 -50.83 0.20
N ASP A 3 21.23 -49.95 0.70
CA ASP A 3 21.30 -49.31 2.00
C ASP A 3 20.02 -48.50 2.31
N ASP A 4 19.39 -48.81 3.43
CA ASP A 4 18.12 -48.27 3.94
C ASP A 4 18.30 -46.85 4.56
N ASN A 5 19.53 -46.32 4.53
CA ASN A 5 19.85 -45.04 5.19
C ASN A 5 19.63 -43.81 4.31
N THR A 6 19.34 -43.97 3.01
CA THR A 6 19.06 -42.85 2.11
C THR A 6 17.58 -42.48 2.02
N ARG A 7 16.67 -43.31 2.57
CA ARG A 7 15.24 -43.04 2.60
C ARG A 7 14.80 -42.18 3.81
N ASN A 8 15.55 -42.23 4.90
CA ASN A 8 15.18 -41.52 6.11
C ASN A 8 15.59 -40.05 6.12
N GLY A 9 16.58 -39.66 5.30
CA GLY A 9 17.00 -38.27 5.13
C GLY A 9 16.02 -37.40 4.32
N LYS A 10 15.34 -38.03 3.34
CA LYS A 10 14.38 -37.31 2.49
C LYS A 10 12.97 -37.11 3.09
N SER A 11 12.65 -37.91 4.13
CA SER A 11 11.34 -37.81 4.80
C SER A 11 11.30 -36.71 5.88
N GLN A 12 12.45 -36.28 6.38
CA GLN A 12 12.52 -35.16 7.33
C GLN A 12 12.57 -33.78 6.66
N GLU A 13 12.96 -33.74 5.40
CA GLU A 13 12.97 -32.47 4.62
C GLU A 13 11.59 -32.06 4.09
N LEU A 14 10.61 -32.98 4.13
CA LEU A 14 9.23 -32.73 3.68
C LEU A 14 8.25 -32.35 4.78
N LEU A 15 8.67 -32.37 6.03
CA LEU A 15 7.91 -31.79 7.14
C LEU A 15 8.32 -30.31 7.25
N GLY A 16 7.90 -29.52 6.27
CA GLY A 16 8.01 -28.09 6.32
C GLY A 16 7.45 -27.58 7.64
N GLU A 17 8.31 -26.97 8.46
CA GLU A 17 7.88 -26.23 9.62
C GLU A 17 6.76 -25.27 9.24
N PRO A 18 5.73 -25.10 10.08
CA PRO A 18 4.61 -24.22 9.76
C PRO A 18 5.13 -22.79 9.63
N ALA A 19 5.20 -22.31 8.39
CA ALA A 19 5.52 -20.94 8.01
C ALA A 19 4.39 -19.98 8.45
N LEU A 20 3.93 -20.07 9.69
CA LEU A 20 2.90 -19.17 10.22
C LEU A 20 3.48 -17.96 10.94
N PHE A 21 4.76 -17.97 11.30
CA PHE A 21 5.52 -16.82 11.77
C PHE A 21 7.02 -17.12 11.57
N GLY A 22 7.44 -17.32 10.32
CA GLY A 22 8.84 -17.55 9.96
C GLY A 22 9.72 -16.31 10.14
N PHE A 23 9.63 -15.67 11.28
CA PHE A 23 10.54 -14.62 11.67
C PHE A 23 11.67 -15.27 12.47
N LYS A 24 12.67 -15.81 11.78
CA LYS A 24 13.90 -16.25 12.45
C LYS A 24 14.68 -15.00 12.83
N LEU A 25 14.92 -14.81 14.14
CA LEU A 25 15.86 -13.78 14.64
C LEU A 25 17.24 -13.87 13.94
N ASN A 26 17.62 -15.05 13.46
CA ASN A 26 18.83 -15.25 12.68
C ASN A 26 18.81 -14.58 11.31
N ASP A 27 17.64 -14.38 10.70
CA ASP A 27 17.54 -13.70 9.41
C ASP A 27 17.78 -12.19 9.55
N LEU A 28 17.62 -11.65 10.76
CA LEU A 28 18.00 -10.28 11.11
C LEU A 28 19.51 -10.08 11.22
N VAL A 29 20.25 -11.14 11.56
CA VAL A 29 21.70 -11.09 11.80
C VAL A 29 22.47 -11.46 10.53
N THR A 30 21.89 -12.28 9.65
CA THR A 30 22.55 -12.77 8.43
C THR A 30 22.22 -11.93 7.19
N ALA A 31 21.17 -11.10 7.20
CA ALA A 31 20.98 -10.06 6.21
C ALA A 31 22.03 -8.95 6.46
N GLY A 32 23.22 -9.15 5.92
CA GLY A 32 24.37 -8.28 6.08
C GLY A 32 24.28 -6.89 5.45
N ALA A 33 23.09 -6.32 5.40
CA ALA A 33 22.83 -4.93 5.13
C ALA A 33 21.83 -4.42 6.16
N MET A 34 22.30 -4.11 7.38
CA MET A 34 21.54 -3.18 8.20
C MET A 34 21.39 -1.92 7.38
N PRO A 35 20.17 -1.51 7.02
CA PRO A 35 19.95 -0.24 6.36
C PRO A 35 20.65 0.80 7.21
N SER A 36 21.44 1.68 6.62
CA SER A 36 22.14 2.69 7.38
C SER A 36 21.11 3.40 8.25
N LEU A 37 21.23 3.34 9.58
CA LEU A 37 20.33 4.05 10.50
C LEU A 37 20.18 5.52 10.08
N ILE A 38 21.22 6.09 9.50
CA ILE A 38 21.24 7.44 8.97
C ILE A 38 20.25 7.57 7.81
N THR A 39 20.23 6.60 6.87
CA THR A 39 19.29 6.60 5.74
C THR A 39 17.84 6.54 6.24
N LEU A 40 17.54 5.60 7.14
CA LEU A 40 16.21 5.49 7.73
C LEU A 40 15.78 6.76 8.48
N LEU A 41 16.72 7.36 9.26
CA LEU A 41 16.45 8.60 9.97
C LEU A 41 16.17 9.76 9.01
N VAL A 42 16.92 9.88 7.93
CA VAL A 42 16.70 10.94 6.93
C VAL A 42 15.32 10.78 6.27
N TYR A 43 14.94 9.57 5.86
CA TYR A 43 13.62 9.32 5.30
C TYR A 43 12.50 9.58 6.33
N ALA A 44 12.68 9.15 7.58
CA ALA A 44 11.72 9.38 8.65
C ALA A 44 11.57 10.87 8.97
N LEU A 45 12.68 11.61 9.04
CA LEU A 45 12.67 13.05 9.32
C LEU A 45 12.06 13.84 8.16
N ALA A 46 12.44 13.53 6.92
CA ALA A 46 11.89 14.20 5.75
C ALA A 46 10.39 13.92 5.59
N GLY A 47 9.99 12.65 5.70
CA GLY A 47 8.58 12.28 5.63
C GLY A 47 7.76 12.88 6.76
N SER A 48 8.18 12.73 8.03
CA SER A 48 7.46 13.30 9.16
C SER A 48 7.48 14.83 9.15
N GLY A 49 8.59 15.47 8.78
CA GLY A 49 8.68 16.93 8.70
C GLY A 49 7.68 17.52 7.70
N VAL A 50 7.65 17.00 6.47
CA VAL A 50 6.70 17.46 5.45
C VAL A 50 5.27 17.06 5.83
N GLY A 51 5.06 15.88 6.41
CA GLY A 51 3.75 15.44 6.91
C GLY A 51 3.20 16.36 8.00
N LEU A 52 4.03 16.75 8.97
CA LEU A 52 3.67 17.71 10.04
C LEU A 52 3.40 19.11 9.49
N LEU A 53 4.18 19.57 8.51
CA LEU A 53 3.89 20.83 7.82
C LEU A 53 2.56 20.78 7.10
N ALA A 54 2.24 19.67 6.45
CA ALA A 54 0.98 19.48 5.76
C ALA A 54 -0.24 19.48 6.70
N LEU A 55 -0.08 19.12 8.00
CA LEU A 55 -1.14 19.28 9.01
C LEU A 55 -1.67 20.71 9.09
N ARG A 56 -0.81 21.72 8.88
CA ARG A 56 -1.20 23.14 8.95
C ARG A 56 -2.21 23.54 7.87
N THR A 57 -2.34 22.74 6.79
CA THR A 57 -3.31 23.00 5.74
C THR A 57 -4.74 22.69 6.14
N GLY A 58 -4.94 21.90 7.22
CA GLY A 58 -6.26 21.46 7.69
C GLY A 58 -6.98 20.51 6.72
N LEU A 59 -6.33 20.06 5.65
CA LEU A 59 -6.93 19.14 4.69
C LEU A 59 -6.89 17.70 5.23
N PRO A 60 -8.00 16.94 5.11
CA PRO A 60 -8.02 15.52 5.47
C PRO A 60 -6.99 14.75 4.62
N GLY A 61 -6.19 13.91 5.29
CA GLY A 61 -5.15 13.12 4.60
C GLY A 61 -3.87 13.87 4.22
N ALA A 62 -3.80 15.19 4.42
CA ALA A 62 -2.61 15.99 4.15
C ALA A 62 -1.34 15.46 4.81
N PRO A 63 -1.35 14.98 6.07
CA PRO A 63 -0.15 14.42 6.70
C PRO A 63 0.40 13.21 5.95
N LEU A 64 -0.46 12.33 5.46
CA LEU A 64 -0.07 11.15 4.70
C LEU A 64 0.53 11.54 3.33
N ALA A 65 -0.14 12.46 2.63
CA ALA A 65 0.36 12.98 1.35
C ALA A 65 1.70 13.72 1.54
N GLY A 66 1.81 14.54 2.57
CA GLY A 66 3.03 15.27 2.91
C GLY A 66 4.19 14.32 3.22
N ALA A 67 3.94 13.29 4.05
CA ALA A 67 4.95 12.30 4.39
C ALA A 67 5.43 11.51 3.15
N LEU A 68 4.51 11.15 2.26
CA LEU A 68 4.84 10.48 1.01
C LEU A 68 5.69 11.37 0.11
N ILE A 69 5.31 12.64 -0.06
CA ILE A 69 6.06 13.60 -0.87
C ILE A 69 7.46 13.82 -0.25
N GLY A 70 7.56 14.00 1.06
CA GLY A 70 8.83 14.21 1.74
C GLY A 70 9.80 13.04 1.54
N ALA A 71 9.31 11.80 1.71
CA ALA A 71 10.10 10.60 1.46
C ALA A 71 10.48 10.45 -0.03
N ALA A 72 9.54 10.74 -0.95
CA ALA A 72 9.78 10.66 -2.39
C ALA A 72 10.86 11.64 -2.85
N VAL A 73 10.87 12.87 -2.33
CA VAL A 73 11.91 13.87 -2.65
C VAL A 73 13.31 13.37 -2.25
N VAL A 74 13.44 12.74 -1.08
CA VAL A 74 14.71 12.14 -0.65
C VAL A 74 15.10 11.01 -1.59
N SER A 75 14.17 10.11 -1.90
CA SER A 75 14.40 8.98 -2.81
C SER A 75 14.84 9.44 -4.20
N MET A 76 14.16 10.44 -4.76
CA MET A 76 14.43 10.96 -6.10
C MET A 76 15.71 11.82 -6.16
N SER A 77 16.24 12.29 -5.02
CA SER A 77 17.48 13.08 -5.00
C SER A 77 18.70 12.30 -5.46
N GLY A 78 18.63 10.96 -5.45
CA GLY A 78 19.73 10.07 -5.85
C GLY A 78 21.00 10.18 -4.98
N ARG A 79 20.92 10.94 -3.87
CA ARG A 79 22.06 11.17 -2.98
C ARG A 79 22.24 10.11 -1.91
N MET A 80 21.21 9.30 -1.71
CA MET A 80 21.18 8.25 -0.69
C MET A 80 20.59 6.97 -1.31
N ASP A 81 21.03 5.84 -0.81
CA ASP A 81 20.46 4.56 -1.16
C ASP A 81 18.98 4.49 -0.74
N LEU A 82 18.21 3.65 -1.41
CA LEU A 82 16.83 3.43 -1.04
C LEU A 82 16.78 2.90 0.40
N ALA A 83 15.87 3.44 1.20
CA ALA A 83 15.67 2.98 2.56
C ALA A 83 15.06 1.58 2.56
N GLU A 84 15.83 0.60 2.98
CA GLU A 84 15.33 -0.74 3.26
C GLU A 84 14.81 -0.78 4.70
N TRP A 85 13.50 -0.84 4.84
CA TRP A 85 12.86 -0.93 6.15
C TRP A 85 13.06 -2.34 6.72
N PRO A 86 13.28 -2.48 8.04
CA PRO A 86 13.36 -3.79 8.67
C PRO A 86 12.19 -4.68 8.28
N PRO A 87 12.41 -5.99 8.07
CA PRO A 87 11.33 -6.91 7.71
C PRO A 87 10.22 -6.86 8.78
N GLY A 88 8.98 -6.85 8.32
CA GLY A 88 7.81 -6.73 9.21
C GLY A 88 7.34 -5.29 9.51
N THR A 89 8.14 -4.25 9.26
CA THR A 89 7.72 -2.84 9.49
C THR A 89 6.44 -2.50 8.72
N ARG A 90 6.34 -2.87 7.45
CA ARG A 90 5.13 -2.65 6.63
C ARG A 90 3.93 -3.37 7.23
N THR A 91 4.10 -4.63 7.63
CA THR A 91 3.03 -5.42 8.25
C THR A 91 2.57 -4.81 9.58
N ALA A 92 3.50 -4.38 10.42
CA ALA A 92 3.17 -3.73 11.69
C ALA A 92 2.38 -2.43 11.49
N LEU A 93 2.78 -1.60 10.51
CA LEU A 93 2.06 -0.38 10.17
C LEU A 93 0.67 -0.68 9.60
N GLN A 94 0.52 -1.70 8.75
CA GLN A 94 -0.78 -2.12 8.22
C GLN A 94 -1.71 -2.61 9.31
N ILE A 95 -1.21 -3.43 10.25
CA ILE A 95 -1.98 -3.89 11.41
C ILE A 95 -2.40 -2.70 12.27
N GLY A 96 -1.49 -1.76 12.54
CA GLY A 96 -1.78 -0.54 13.29
C GLY A 96 -2.89 0.30 12.65
N ILE A 97 -2.77 0.59 11.36
CA ILE A 97 -3.79 1.33 10.59
C ILE A 97 -5.12 0.57 10.58
N GLY A 98 -5.09 -0.75 10.30
CA GLY A 98 -6.29 -1.59 10.32
C GLY A 98 -6.97 -1.60 11.68
N THR A 99 -6.21 -1.65 12.77
CA THR A 99 -6.75 -1.57 14.14
C THR A 99 -7.43 -0.22 14.38
N VAL A 100 -6.78 0.88 14.02
CA VAL A 100 -7.37 2.23 14.20
C VAL A 100 -8.67 2.37 13.39
N ILE A 101 -8.70 1.91 12.14
CA ILE A 101 -9.92 1.93 11.32
C ILE A 101 -10.99 1.00 11.93
N GLY A 102 -10.60 -0.20 12.38
CA GLY A 102 -11.50 -1.19 12.97
C GLY A 102 -12.20 -0.71 14.24
N THR A 103 -11.53 0.12 15.07
CA THR A 103 -12.16 0.71 16.26
C THR A 103 -13.30 1.67 15.93
N GLY A 104 -13.35 2.21 14.71
CA GLY A 104 -14.46 3.03 14.22
C GLY A 104 -15.69 2.23 13.76
N LEU A 105 -15.58 0.91 13.60
CA LEU A 105 -16.68 0.04 13.19
C LEU A 105 -17.55 -0.33 14.40
N THR A 106 -18.58 0.45 14.64
CA THR A 106 -19.54 0.24 15.73
C THR A 106 -20.74 -0.59 15.25
N ARG A 107 -21.59 -1.04 16.19
CA ARG A 107 -22.86 -1.69 15.84
C ARG A 107 -23.74 -0.80 14.98
N THR A 108 -23.78 0.49 15.28
CA THR A 108 -24.53 1.49 14.49
C THR A 108 -23.98 1.58 13.06
N SER A 109 -22.66 1.49 12.87
CA SER A 109 -22.06 1.45 11.54
C SER A 109 -22.47 0.19 10.75
N LEU A 110 -22.63 -0.95 11.43
CA LEU A 110 -23.11 -2.18 10.79
C LEU A 110 -24.60 -2.10 10.41
N GLU A 111 -25.43 -1.48 11.26
CA GLU A 111 -26.84 -1.22 10.95
C GLU A 111 -26.97 -0.30 9.73
N GLN A 112 -26.20 0.78 9.69
CA GLN A 112 -26.12 1.66 8.51
C GLN A 112 -25.65 0.94 7.25
N LEU A 113 -24.73 -0.03 7.39
CA LEU A 113 -24.25 -0.82 6.26
C LEU A 113 -25.34 -1.73 5.68
N GLN A 114 -26.30 -2.22 6.52
CA GLN A 114 -27.42 -2.98 6.04
C GLN A 114 -28.32 -2.18 5.09
N ASP A 115 -28.43 -0.87 5.30
CA ASP A 115 -29.16 0.02 4.41
C ASP A 115 -28.32 0.43 3.18
N LEU A 116 -27.01 0.46 3.35
CA LEU A 116 -26.07 0.93 2.33
C LEU A 116 -25.43 -0.20 1.48
N TRP A 117 -25.80 -1.47 1.70
CA TRP A 117 -25.16 -2.58 0.98
C TRP A 117 -25.35 -2.50 -0.54
N ARG A 118 -26.54 -2.05 -0.99
CA ARG A 118 -26.83 -1.88 -2.43
C ARG A 118 -25.93 -0.83 -3.08
N PRO A 119 -25.88 0.41 -2.57
CA PRO A 119 -24.93 1.39 -3.11
C PRO A 119 -23.48 0.97 -2.93
N ALA A 120 -23.09 0.30 -1.85
CA ALA A 120 -21.74 -0.19 -1.65
C ALA A 120 -21.31 -1.18 -2.73
N VAL A 121 -22.16 -2.18 -3.02
CA VAL A 121 -21.90 -3.15 -4.10
C VAL A 121 -21.87 -2.46 -5.47
N LEU A 122 -22.82 -1.57 -5.76
CA LEU A 122 -22.86 -0.84 -7.01
C LEU A 122 -21.59 -0.01 -7.22
N ILE A 123 -21.18 0.77 -6.22
CA ILE A 123 -19.98 1.61 -6.26
C ILE A 123 -18.75 0.73 -6.48
N THR A 124 -18.61 -0.36 -5.71
CA THR A 124 -17.45 -1.26 -5.82
C THR A 124 -17.35 -1.89 -7.20
N LEU A 125 -18.46 -2.44 -7.73
CA LEU A 125 -18.48 -3.03 -9.07
C LEU A 125 -18.18 -1.99 -10.14
N THR A 126 -18.74 -0.79 -10.03
CA THR A 126 -18.48 0.30 -10.98
C THR A 126 -17.01 0.70 -10.95
N LEU A 127 -16.40 0.84 -9.77
CA LEU A 127 -14.98 1.15 -9.63
C LEU A 127 -14.09 0.07 -10.25
N VAL A 128 -14.38 -1.21 -9.98
CA VAL A 128 -13.63 -2.33 -10.54
C VAL A 128 -13.76 -2.34 -12.06
N MET A 129 -14.97 -2.27 -12.59
CA MET A 129 -15.21 -2.27 -14.04
C MET A 129 -14.57 -1.07 -14.73
N THR A 130 -14.71 0.12 -14.16
CA THR A 130 -14.06 1.33 -14.69
C THR A 130 -12.55 1.20 -14.65
N GLY A 131 -11.98 0.68 -13.56
CA GLY A 131 -10.55 0.43 -13.43
C GLY A 131 -10.03 -0.53 -14.50
N LEU A 132 -10.75 -1.64 -14.75
CA LEU A 132 -10.39 -2.59 -15.80
C LEU A 132 -10.44 -1.96 -17.21
N VAL A 133 -11.53 -1.25 -17.51
CA VAL A 133 -11.71 -0.59 -18.83
C VAL A 133 -10.62 0.47 -19.04
N VAL A 134 -10.41 1.35 -18.07
CA VAL A 134 -9.40 2.41 -18.16
C VAL A 134 -7.99 1.82 -18.20
N GLY A 135 -7.70 0.79 -17.39
CA GLY A 135 -6.40 0.11 -17.40
C GLY A 135 -6.08 -0.51 -18.75
N LEU A 136 -7.01 -1.25 -19.35
CA LEU A 136 -6.84 -1.84 -20.68
C LEU A 136 -6.74 -0.77 -21.79
N TRP A 137 -7.56 0.26 -21.69
CA TRP A 137 -7.53 1.37 -22.65
C TRP A 137 -6.20 2.13 -22.60
N ALA A 138 -5.73 2.45 -21.38
CA ALA A 138 -4.45 3.12 -21.16
C ALA A 138 -3.28 2.27 -21.65
N SER A 139 -3.29 0.96 -21.39
CA SER A 139 -2.28 0.03 -21.90
C SER A 139 -2.18 0.10 -23.44
N ARG A 140 -3.32 0.03 -24.12
CA ARG A 140 -3.35 0.06 -25.59
C ARG A 140 -2.95 1.41 -26.17
N LEU A 141 -3.35 2.51 -25.50
CA LEU A 141 -3.06 3.86 -25.97
C LEU A 141 -1.61 4.26 -25.78
N LEU A 142 -1.02 3.87 -24.64
CA LEU A 142 0.31 4.30 -24.23
C LEU A 142 1.39 3.24 -24.47
N GLY A 143 1.02 2.03 -24.92
CA GLY A 143 1.96 0.92 -25.12
C GLY A 143 2.60 0.42 -23.82
N VAL A 144 1.96 0.66 -22.65
CA VAL A 144 2.43 0.20 -21.36
C VAL A 144 1.92 -1.20 -21.10
N ASP A 145 2.70 -2.01 -20.38
CA ASP A 145 2.33 -3.38 -20.00
C ASP A 145 0.91 -3.41 -19.39
N PRO A 146 0.01 -4.26 -19.91
CA PRO A 146 -1.35 -4.40 -19.38
C PRO A 146 -1.41 -4.74 -17.88
N LEU A 147 -0.47 -5.52 -17.37
CA LEU A 147 -0.38 -5.85 -15.95
C LEU A 147 -0.16 -4.61 -15.09
N ILE A 148 0.75 -3.74 -15.49
CA ILE A 148 1.04 -2.48 -14.78
C ILE A 148 -0.22 -1.61 -14.73
N THR A 149 -0.89 -1.43 -15.88
CA THR A 149 -2.06 -0.56 -15.96
C THR A 149 -3.28 -1.14 -15.29
N LEU A 150 -3.50 -2.45 -15.38
CA LEU A 150 -4.61 -3.14 -14.69
C LEU A 150 -4.44 -3.11 -13.17
N LEU A 151 -3.27 -3.52 -12.68
CA LEU A 151 -2.99 -3.50 -11.24
C LEU A 151 -2.94 -2.06 -10.70
N GLY A 152 -2.40 -1.12 -11.49
CA GLY A 152 -2.37 0.31 -11.14
C GLY A 152 -3.74 0.96 -11.10
N ALA A 153 -4.67 0.55 -11.97
CA ALA A 153 -6.05 1.05 -11.99
C ALA A 153 -6.96 0.34 -10.96
N ALA A 154 -6.59 -0.85 -10.50
CA ALA A 154 -7.41 -1.63 -9.57
C ALA A 154 -7.63 -0.93 -8.23
N PRO A 155 -8.85 -0.95 -7.68
CA PRO A 155 -9.16 -0.36 -6.38
C PRO A 155 -8.73 -1.31 -5.24
N GLY A 156 -7.43 -1.44 -4.99
CA GLY A 156 -6.91 -2.41 -4.01
C GLY A 156 -5.88 -1.88 -3.01
N GLY A 157 -5.53 -0.60 -3.09
CA GLY A 157 -4.51 0.00 -2.23
C GLY A 157 -3.07 -0.34 -2.65
N ILE A 158 -2.13 0.51 -2.23
CA ILE A 158 -0.72 0.42 -2.62
C ILE A 158 -0.11 -0.93 -2.23
N SER A 159 -0.31 -1.37 -0.98
CA SER A 159 0.35 -2.55 -0.44
C SER A 159 -0.10 -3.85 -1.10
N GLY A 160 -1.42 -4.02 -1.29
CA GLY A 160 -1.97 -5.25 -1.85
C GLY A 160 -1.61 -5.42 -3.33
N MET A 161 -1.84 -4.39 -4.13
CA MET A 161 -1.60 -4.45 -5.58
C MET A 161 -0.12 -4.46 -5.93
N SER A 162 0.73 -3.77 -5.14
CA SER A 162 2.18 -3.82 -5.36
C SER A 162 2.76 -5.20 -5.06
N LEU A 163 2.29 -5.89 -3.99
CA LEU A 163 2.72 -7.26 -3.70
C LEU A 163 2.35 -8.22 -4.83
N VAL A 164 1.11 -8.15 -5.33
CA VAL A 164 0.73 -8.93 -6.52
C VAL A 164 1.61 -8.57 -7.71
N GLY A 165 1.92 -7.28 -7.89
CA GLY A 165 2.82 -6.82 -8.94
C GLY A 165 4.26 -7.33 -8.79
N GLU A 166 4.74 -7.52 -7.57
CA GLU A 166 6.08 -8.08 -7.29
C GLU A 166 6.21 -9.51 -7.81
N ASP A 167 5.18 -10.34 -7.66
CA ASP A 167 5.16 -11.71 -8.18
C ASP A 167 5.33 -11.76 -9.71
N TYR A 168 4.99 -10.68 -10.40
CA TYR A 168 5.13 -10.52 -11.85
C TYR A 168 6.27 -9.57 -12.27
N GLY A 169 7.11 -9.13 -11.33
CA GLY A 169 8.24 -8.22 -11.61
C GLY A 169 7.86 -6.77 -11.91
N VAL A 170 6.60 -6.37 -11.71
CA VAL A 170 6.08 -5.02 -11.99
C VAL A 170 5.69 -4.23 -10.73
N GLY A 171 6.00 -4.74 -9.54
CA GLY A 171 5.57 -4.18 -8.25
C GLY A 171 5.93 -2.71 -8.06
N ALA A 172 7.14 -2.29 -8.41
CA ALA A 172 7.59 -0.90 -8.28
C ALA A 172 6.77 0.06 -9.16
N ALA A 173 6.48 -0.33 -10.41
CA ALA A 173 5.67 0.48 -11.33
C ALA A 173 4.22 0.60 -10.83
N VAL A 174 3.64 -0.49 -10.35
CA VAL A 174 2.30 -0.51 -9.74
C VAL A 174 2.25 0.37 -8.50
N ALA A 175 3.26 0.29 -7.62
CA ALA A 175 3.36 1.15 -6.44
C ALA A 175 3.42 2.63 -6.82
N ALA A 176 4.20 3.00 -7.84
CA ALA A 176 4.28 4.38 -8.32
C ALA A 176 2.94 4.90 -8.84
N LEU A 177 2.20 4.11 -9.64
CA LEU A 177 0.86 4.49 -10.12
C LEU A 177 -0.12 4.71 -8.96
N HIS A 178 -0.11 3.83 -7.96
CA HIS A 178 -0.94 3.99 -6.76
C HIS A 178 -0.54 5.21 -5.93
N ALA A 179 0.75 5.53 -5.83
CA ALA A 179 1.22 6.72 -5.13
C ALA A 179 0.73 8.01 -5.81
N VAL A 180 0.87 8.10 -7.13
CA VAL A 180 0.34 9.24 -7.91
C VAL A 180 -1.17 9.37 -7.73
N ARG A 181 -1.91 8.26 -7.82
CA ARG A 181 -3.36 8.25 -7.58
C ARG A 181 -3.71 8.73 -6.18
N LEU A 182 -3.00 8.23 -5.16
CA LEU A 182 -3.24 8.63 -3.76
C LEU A 182 -3.05 10.14 -3.58
N ILE A 183 -1.95 10.68 -4.06
CA ILE A 183 -1.67 12.12 -3.99
C ILE A 183 -2.77 12.90 -4.71
N THR A 184 -3.13 12.49 -5.92
CA THR A 184 -4.17 13.15 -6.71
C THR A 184 -5.51 13.15 -5.97
N VAL A 185 -5.95 12.02 -5.42
CA VAL A 185 -7.21 11.93 -4.68
C VAL A 185 -7.17 12.78 -3.42
N LEU A 186 -6.06 12.76 -2.66
CA LEU A 186 -5.93 13.56 -1.45
C LEU A 186 -5.91 15.06 -1.70
N LEU A 187 -5.49 15.50 -2.87
CA LEU A 187 -5.49 16.92 -3.26
C LEU A 187 -6.83 17.34 -3.90
N VAL A 188 -7.36 16.51 -4.79
CA VAL A 188 -8.55 16.85 -5.59
C VAL A 188 -9.83 16.71 -4.78
N LEU A 189 -9.97 15.63 -4.00
CA LEU A 189 -11.23 15.34 -3.30
C LEU A 189 -11.64 16.45 -2.30
N PRO A 190 -10.76 16.99 -1.43
CA PRO A 190 -11.12 18.10 -0.55
C PRO A 190 -11.51 19.36 -1.32
N LEU A 191 -10.86 19.61 -2.47
CA LEU A 191 -11.21 20.74 -3.32
C LEU A 191 -12.61 20.58 -3.92
N VAL A 192 -12.91 19.38 -4.42
CA VAL A 192 -14.26 19.05 -4.94
C VAL A 192 -15.33 19.23 -3.86
N VAL A 193 -15.10 18.66 -2.66
CA VAL A 193 -16.03 18.81 -1.54
C VAL A 193 -16.25 20.28 -1.21
N LYS A 194 -15.18 21.09 -1.12
CA LYS A 194 -15.26 22.52 -0.85
C LYS A 194 -16.04 23.28 -1.91
N LEU A 195 -15.95 22.87 -3.19
CA LEU A 195 -16.70 23.47 -4.27
C LEU A 195 -18.17 23.06 -4.30
N LEU A 196 -18.49 21.86 -3.84
CA LEU A 196 -19.86 21.33 -3.80
C LEU A 196 -20.66 21.81 -2.58
N THR A 197 -19.98 22.12 -1.48
CA THR A 197 -20.62 22.62 -0.23
C THR A 197 -21.50 23.86 -0.47
N PRO A 198 -21.07 24.93 -1.18
CA PRO A 198 -21.90 26.09 -1.43
C PRO A 198 -23.05 25.82 -2.42
N LEU A 199 -23.03 24.70 -3.14
CA LEU A 199 -24.11 24.31 -4.06
C LEU A 199 -25.22 23.51 -3.38
N GLY A 200 -25.14 23.32 -2.04
CA GLY A 200 -26.16 22.59 -1.27
C GLY A 200 -26.21 21.07 -1.57
N LEU A 201 -25.21 20.55 -2.25
CA LEU A 201 -25.12 19.13 -2.60
C LEU A 201 -24.51 18.27 -1.49
N THR A 202 -23.97 18.91 -0.46
CA THR A 202 -23.47 18.26 0.76
C THR A 202 -24.28 18.78 1.93
N ASN A 203 -25.23 17.97 2.44
CA ASN A 203 -25.89 18.25 3.71
C ASN A 203 -24.86 18.06 4.81
N SER A 204 -24.49 19.15 5.45
CA SER A 204 -23.73 19.16 6.70
C SER A 204 -24.61 18.75 7.87
#